data_69218e23ba01454e70a32275eda9378e
#
_entry.id   69218e23ba01454e70a32275eda9378e
#
_cell.length_a   1.000
_cell.length_b   1.000
_cell.length_c   1.000
_cell.angle_alpha   90.00
_cell.angle_beta   90.00
_cell.angle_gamma   90.00
#
_symmetry.space_group_name_H-M   'P 1'
#
loop_
_entity.id
_entity.type
_entity.pdbx_description
1 polymer ?
#
loop_
_entity_poly.entity_id
_entity_poly.type
_entity_poly.pdbx_seq_one_letter_code
_entity_poly.pdbx_strand_id
1 'polypeptide(L)'
;MKFLIFLRGVWNRMIQQMFSAEESVMDRLASQGREIFGLVWENTEGPNPVQVWRKKDRFEMRFGNRVVQSSCLREDPDQLVLSYTRHMMLCLLLVPEPQKVLHIGLGGGTISNFLHRLYPELEQTVIELNEGVLEAACQFFGFEEDSRRKVIIADAVEKIHE
;
A
#
# COMPACT_ATOMS: atom_id res chain seq x y z
N MET A 1 4.83 -17.10 16.33
CA MET A 1 3.67 -17.57 15.54
C MET A 1 2.32 -17.02 16.04
N LYS A 2 1.98 -17.04 17.33
CA LYS A 2 0.70 -16.45 17.84
C LYS A 2 0.58 -14.93 17.71
N PHE A 3 1.67 -14.20 17.64
CA PHE A 3 1.71 -12.73 17.54
C PHE A 3 1.25 -12.20 16.16
N LEU A 4 1.60 -12.92 15.08
CA LEU A 4 1.19 -12.55 13.71
C LEU A 4 -0.31 -12.75 13.44
N ILE A 5 -0.93 -13.79 14.03
CA ILE A 5 -2.37 -14.07 13.87
C ILE A 5 -3.21 -13.03 14.64
N PHE A 6 -2.73 -12.57 15.79
CA PHE A 6 -3.37 -11.51 16.55
C PHE A 6 -3.37 -10.17 15.78
N LEU A 7 -2.27 -9.83 15.11
CA LEU A 7 -2.15 -8.63 14.29
C LEU A 7 -3.13 -8.62 13.10
N ARG A 8 -3.43 -9.78 12.49
CA ARG A 8 -4.37 -9.87 11.36
C ARG A 8 -5.82 -9.53 11.76
N GLY A 9 -6.27 -9.95 12.92
CA GLY A 9 -7.64 -9.68 13.39
C GLY A 9 -7.84 -8.24 13.89
N VAL A 10 -6.83 -7.66 14.53
CA VAL A 10 -6.79 -6.25 14.93
C VAL A 10 -6.66 -5.36 13.70
N TRP A 11 -5.80 -5.76 12.76
CA TRP A 11 -5.58 -5.13 11.47
C TRP A 11 -6.86 -4.98 10.64
N ASN A 12 -7.61 -6.07 10.41
CA ASN A 12 -8.84 -6.02 9.62
C ASN A 12 -9.92 -5.13 10.27
N ARG A 13 -10.05 -5.13 11.59
CA ARG A 13 -11.01 -4.24 12.29
C ARG A 13 -10.57 -2.78 12.27
N MET A 14 -9.30 -2.51 12.47
CA MET A 14 -8.74 -1.15 12.45
C MET A 14 -8.83 -0.55 11.04
N ILE A 15 -8.52 -1.34 10.01
CA ILE A 15 -8.69 -0.97 8.62
C ILE A 15 -10.15 -0.65 8.30
N GLN A 16 -11.10 -1.51 8.66
CA GLN A 16 -12.52 -1.27 8.40
C GLN A 16 -13.05 0.01 9.07
N GLN A 17 -12.66 0.29 10.32
CA GLN A 17 -13.06 1.52 11.00
C GLN A 17 -12.41 2.79 10.43
N MET A 18 -11.16 2.70 9.96
CA MET A 18 -10.46 3.83 9.35
C MET A 18 -11.01 4.15 7.96
N PHE A 19 -11.33 3.12 7.18
CA PHE A 19 -11.90 3.29 5.83
C PHE A 19 -13.29 3.91 5.85
N SER A 20 -14.15 3.56 6.82
CA SER A 20 -15.49 4.16 6.93
C SER A 20 -15.46 5.67 7.23
N ALA A 21 -14.45 6.15 7.96
CA ALA A 21 -14.28 7.57 8.26
C ALA A 21 -13.70 8.35 7.07
N GLU A 22 -12.75 7.78 6.32
CA GLU A 22 -12.18 8.42 5.12
C GLU A 22 -13.18 8.46 3.95
N GLU A 23 -14.01 7.43 3.79
CA GLU A 23 -15.06 7.37 2.77
C GLU A 23 -16.05 8.53 2.93
N SER A 24 -16.43 8.87 4.16
CA SER A 24 -17.34 9.99 4.44
C SER A 24 -16.74 11.37 4.15
N VAL A 25 -15.43 11.54 4.29
CA VAL A 25 -14.72 12.79 3.98
C VAL A 25 -14.53 12.92 2.46
N MET A 26 -14.20 11.82 1.77
CA MET A 26 -14.00 11.81 0.33
C MET A 26 -15.30 12.02 -0.44
N ASP A 27 -16.44 11.48 0.03
CA ASP A 27 -17.74 11.72 -0.57
C ASP A 27 -18.18 13.20 -0.42
N ARG A 28 -17.84 13.87 0.69
CA ARG A 28 -18.08 15.32 0.85
C ARG A 28 -17.23 16.17 -0.08
N LEU A 29 -15.96 15.79 -0.32
CA LEU A 29 -15.07 16.51 -1.24
C LEU A 29 -15.49 16.29 -2.70
N ALA A 30 -15.92 15.08 -3.06
CA ALA A 30 -16.45 14.78 -4.39
C ALA A 30 -17.75 15.56 -4.70
N SER A 31 -18.59 15.82 -3.70
CA SER A 31 -19.80 16.62 -3.87
C SER A 31 -19.53 18.11 -4.10
N GLN A 32 -18.32 18.61 -3.86
CA GLN A 32 -17.92 20.01 -4.07
C GLN A 32 -17.38 20.32 -5.48
N GLY A 33 -17.39 19.34 -6.42
CA GLY A 33 -17.25 19.59 -7.87
C GLY A 33 -15.89 20.14 -8.34
N ARG A 34 -14.78 19.93 -7.63
CA ARG A 34 -13.50 20.58 -7.96
C ARG A 34 -12.31 19.67 -8.25
N GLU A 35 -12.45 18.36 -8.39
CA GLU A 35 -11.30 17.53 -8.68
C GLU A 35 -11.46 16.75 -9.99
N ILE A 36 -10.50 16.90 -10.88
CA ILE A 36 -10.36 16.10 -12.09
C ILE A 36 -9.91 14.70 -11.68
N PHE A 37 -10.86 13.84 -11.41
CA PHE A 37 -10.61 12.41 -11.25
C PHE A 37 -10.54 11.77 -12.63
N GLY A 38 -9.45 11.08 -12.92
CA GLY A 38 -9.31 10.29 -14.14
C GLY A 38 -8.77 8.91 -13.82
N LEU A 39 -9.47 7.85 -14.29
CA LEU A 39 -8.89 6.52 -14.40
C LEU A 39 -7.78 6.60 -15.45
N VAL A 40 -6.56 6.22 -15.07
CA VAL A 40 -5.39 6.27 -15.95
C VAL A 40 -4.85 4.90 -16.30
N TRP A 41 -5.21 3.89 -15.50
CA TRP A 41 -4.76 2.52 -15.73
C TRP A 41 -5.71 1.54 -15.00
N GLU A 42 -5.93 0.39 -15.60
CA GLU A 42 -6.70 -0.71 -15.04
C GLU A 42 -6.14 -2.04 -15.50
N ASN A 43 -6.02 -2.98 -14.57
CA ASN A 43 -5.77 -4.39 -14.83
C ASN A 43 -6.91 -5.20 -14.21
N THR A 44 -7.60 -6.02 -15.05
CA THR A 44 -8.70 -6.88 -14.64
C THR A 44 -8.28 -8.33 -14.48
N GLU A 45 -7.03 -8.64 -14.71
CA GLU A 45 -6.45 -9.97 -14.49
C GLU A 45 -6.16 -10.17 -12.99
N GLY A 46 -6.33 -11.40 -12.52
CA GLY A 46 -6.11 -11.75 -11.13
C GLY A 46 -7.36 -11.68 -10.25
N PRO A 47 -7.18 -11.80 -8.91
CA PRO A 47 -8.29 -12.02 -7.98
C PRO A 47 -9.22 -10.80 -7.82
N ASN A 48 -8.71 -9.60 -8.04
CA ASN A 48 -9.48 -8.36 -7.99
C ASN A 48 -8.98 -7.38 -9.05
N PRO A 49 -9.87 -6.60 -9.70
CA PRO A 49 -9.46 -5.52 -10.58
C PRO A 49 -8.61 -4.49 -9.83
N VAL A 50 -7.49 -4.10 -10.43
CA VAL A 50 -6.61 -3.06 -9.90
C VAL A 50 -6.78 -1.81 -10.75
N GLN A 51 -7.10 -0.70 -10.14
CA GLN A 51 -7.31 0.57 -10.81
C GLN A 51 -6.37 1.64 -10.26
N VAL A 52 -5.78 2.44 -11.14
CA VAL A 52 -5.03 3.64 -10.76
C VAL A 52 -5.78 4.88 -11.24
N TRP A 53 -6.08 5.75 -10.29
CA TRP A 53 -6.76 7.01 -10.50
C TRP A 53 -5.79 8.17 -10.30
N ARG A 54 -5.75 9.07 -11.27
CA ARG A 54 -4.97 10.31 -11.20
C ARG A 54 -5.83 11.43 -10.62
N LYS A 55 -5.33 12.07 -9.58
CA LYS A 55 -5.75 13.37 -9.07
C LYS A 55 -4.74 14.46 -9.45
N LYS A 56 -5.02 15.70 -9.06
CA LYS A 56 -4.13 16.84 -9.36
C LYS A 56 -2.69 16.59 -8.92
N ASP A 57 -2.50 16.16 -7.68
CA ASP A 57 -1.20 16.04 -7.00
C ASP A 57 -0.76 14.62 -6.70
N ARG A 58 -1.65 13.60 -6.94
CA ARG A 58 -1.42 12.22 -6.48
C ARG A 58 -1.97 11.16 -7.40
N PHE A 59 -1.48 9.93 -7.18
CA PHE A 59 -2.12 8.71 -7.66
C PHE A 59 -2.83 7.99 -6.51
N GLU A 60 -3.93 7.31 -6.83
CA GLU A 60 -4.68 6.45 -5.92
C GLU A 60 -4.87 5.08 -6.55
N MET A 61 -4.57 4.01 -5.82
CA MET A 61 -4.86 2.64 -6.20
C MET A 61 -6.16 2.19 -5.54
N ARG A 62 -7.01 1.47 -6.29
CA ARG A 62 -8.30 0.91 -5.85
C ARG A 62 -8.49 -0.49 -6.40
N PHE A 63 -9.25 -1.33 -5.68
CA PHE A 63 -9.54 -2.72 -6.07
C PHE A 63 -11.01 -2.88 -6.46
N GLY A 64 -11.42 -2.28 -7.59
CA GLY A 64 -12.78 -2.42 -8.12
C GLY A 64 -13.90 -1.78 -7.30
N ASN A 65 -13.56 -1.05 -6.23
CA ASN A 65 -14.47 -0.32 -5.36
C ASN A 65 -14.03 1.15 -5.20
N ARG A 66 -14.79 1.93 -4.44
CA ARG A 66 -14.47 3.34 -4.18
C ARG A 66 -13.37 3.56 -3.12
N VAL A 67 -12.98 2.50 -2.42
CA VAL A 67 -12.02 2.60 -1.32
C VAL A 67 -10.61 2.74 -1.86
N VAL A 68 -9.89 3.75 -1.36
CA VAL A 68 -8.49 3.98 -1.69
C VAL A 68 -7.62 3.03 -0.90
N GLN A 69 -6.92 2.14 -1.59
CA GLN A 69 -6.00 1.16 -0.99
C GLN A 69 -4.61 1.74 -0.76
N SER A 70 -4.15 2.56 -1.72
CA SER A 70 -2.87 3.27 -1.63
C SER A 70 -2.97 4.63 -2.25
N SER A 71 -2.18 5.57 -1.76
CA SER A 71 -2.05 6.90 -2.36
C SER A 71 -0.62 7.40 -2.19
N CYS A 72 -0.06 7.98 -3.25
CA CYS A 72 1.24 8.64 -3.23
C CYS A 72 1.16 10.02 -3.89
N LEU A 73 2.00 10.96 -3.46
CA LEU A 73 2.20 12.21 -4.17
C LEU A 73 3.00 11.94 -5.45
N ARG A 74 2.67 12.65 -6.53
CA ARG A 74 3.38 12.51 -7.80
C ARG A 74 4.81 13.05 -7.76
N GLU A 75 5.04 14.06 -6.94
CA GLU A 75 6.34 14.72 -6.78
C GLU A 75 7.21 14.09 -5.68
N ASP A 76 6.60 13.38 -4.72
CA ASP A 76 7.30 12.67 -3.65
C ASP A 76 6.54 11.37 -3.32
N PRO A 77 6.72 10.30 -4.11
CA PRO A 77 6.01 9.04 -3.93
C PRO A 77 6.37 8.32 -2.61
N ASP A 78 7.50 8.68 -2.00
CA ASP A 78 7.94 8.09 -0.73
C ASP A 78 7.24 8.71 0.48
N GLN A 79 6.53 9.82 0.31
CA GLN A 79 5.79 10.44 1.40
C GLN A 79 4.53 9.63 1.73
N LEU A 80 4.34 9.28 3.01
CA LEU A 80 3.15 8.59 3.49
C LEU A 80 1.95 9.53 3.54
N VAL A 81 1.05 9.43 2.56
CA VAL A 81 -0.13 10.29 2.39
C VAL A 81 -1.26 9.85 3.31
N LEU A 82 -1.58 8.56 3.33
CA LEU A 82 -2.67 8.01 4.12
C LEU A 82 -2.31 7.98 5.61
N SER A 83 -3.24 8.41 6.46
CA SER A 83 -2.99 8.53 7.90
C SER A 83 -2.60 7.19 8.54
N TYR A 84 -3.25 6.11 8.12
CA TYR A 84 -2.97 4.78 8.67
C TYR A 84 -1.52 4.33 8.41
N THR A 85 -0.93 4.65 7.24
CA THR A 85 0.45 4.28 6.93
C THR A 85 1.44 4.97 7.86
N ARG A 86 1.15 6.24 8.23
CA ARG A 86 1.95 6.96 9.23
C ARG A 86 1.82 6.34 10.62
N HIS A 87 0.61 5.91 11.01
CA HIS A 87 0.43 5.23 12.29
C HIS A 87 1.13 3.87 12.35
N MET A 88 1.21 3.16 11.22
CA MET A 88 1.97 1.91 11.16
C MET A 88 3.46 2.12 11.48
N MET A 89 4.02 3.27 11.16
CA MET A 89 5.43 3.57 11.45
C MET A 89 5.72 3.72 12.95
N LEU A 90 4.71 3.76 13.82
CA LEU A 90 4.91 3.67 15.28
C LEU A 90 5.60 2.35 15.70
N CYS A 91 5.56 1.31 14.85
CA CYS A 91 6.34 0.08 15.10
C CYS A 91 7.84 0.34 15.19
N LEU A 92 8.36 1.39 14.55
CA LEU A 92 9.77 1.77 14.60
C LEU A 92 10.19 2.28 16.00
N LEU A 93 9.24 2.69 16.85
CA LEU A 93 9.55 2.98 18.26
C LEU A 93 9.94 1.72 19.05
N LEU A 94 9.47 0.55 18.60
CA LEU A 94 9.77 -0.74 19.21
C LEU A 94 11.00 -1.40 18.57
N VAL A 95 11.22 -1.13 17.28
CA VAL A 95 12.36 -1.66 16.49
C VAL A 95 12.96 -0.48 15.70
N PRO A 96 13.79 0.36 16.34
CA PRO A 96 14.30 1.58 15.73
C PRO A 96 15.29 1.37 14.58
N GLU A 97 15.94 0.21 14.53
CA GLU A 97 16.93 -0.16 13.51
C GLU A 97 16.59 -1.52 12.88
N PRO A 98 15.51 -1.62 12.10
CA PRO A 98 15.12 -2.87 11.48
C PRO A 98 16.17 -3.28 10.44
N GLN A 99 16.57 -4.55 10.44
CA GLN A 99 17.50 -5.11 9.46
C GLN A 99 16.77 -5.84 8.34
N LYS A 100 15.62 -6.44 8.66
CA LYS A 100 14.77 -7.19 7.72
C LYS A 100 13.30 -6.91 7.99
N VAL A 101 12.54 -6.73 6.93
CA VAL A 101 11.09 -6.54 6.99
C VAL A 101 10.40 -7.47 5.99
N LEU A 102 9.36 -8.14 6.44
CA LEU A 102 8.43 -8.86 5.60
C LEU A 102 7.12 -8.06 5.49
N HIS A 103 6.77 -7.69 4.26
CA HIS A 103 5.47 -7.09 3.94
C HIS A 103 4.52 -8.15 3.42
N ILE A 104 3.31 -8.21 3.95
CA ILE A 104 2.23 -9.04 3.43
C ILE A 104 1.23 -8.13 2.73
N GLY A 105 1.29 -8.16 1.41
CA GLY A 105 0.67 -7.21 0.50
C GLY A 105 1.57 -6.03 0.18
N LEU A 106 1.54 -5.59 -1.08
CA LEU A 106 2.30 -4.46 -1.61
C LEU A 106 1.46 -3.17 -1.62
N GLY A 107 0.26 -3.25 -2.19
CA GLY A 107 -0.49 -2.07 -2.56
C GLY A 107 0.33 -1.18 -3.50
N GLY A 108 0.35 0.13 -3.27
CA GLY A 108 1.23 1.03 -4.03
C GLY A 108 2.70 1.00 -3.59
N GLY A 109 3.10 0.12 -2.69
CA GLY A 109 4.49 0.05 -2.20
C GLY A 109 4.93 1.23 -1.33
N THR A 110 4.01 2.13 -0.95
CA THR A 110 4.35 3.40 -0.27
C THR A 110 5.05 3.22 1.07
N ILE A 111 4.68 2.19 1.85
CA ILE A 111 5.38 1.87 3.10
C ILE A 111 6.78 1.33 2.81
N SER A 112 6.92 0.46 1.81
CA SER A 112 8.21 -0.08 1.40
C SER A 112 9.13 1.02 0.88
N ASN A 113 8.63 1.96 0.06
CA ASN A 113 9.38 3.11 -0.43
C ASN A 113 9.85 4.00 0.73
N PHE A 114 8.95 4.34 1.66
CA PHE A 114 9.28 5.14 2.84
C PHE A 114 10.39 4.49 3.67
N LEU A 115 10.28 3.18 3.94
CA LEU A 115 11.28 2.44 4.71
C LEU A 115 12.60 2.32 3.94
N HIS A 116 12.57 2.14 2.63
CA HIS A 116 13.75 2.08 1.78
C HIS A 116 14.54 3.40 1.80
N ARG A 117 13.82 4.54 1.76
CA ARG A 117 14.43 5.86 1.88
C ARG A 117 15.01 6.10 3.28
N LEU A 118 14.30 5.67 4.34
CA LEU A 118 14.72 5.90 5.72
C LEU A 118 15.87 4.98 6.15
N TYR A 119 15.88 3.74 5.65
CA TYR A 119 16.86 2.71 5.96
C TYR A 119 17.41 2.06 4.68
N PRO A 120 18.41 2.68 4.02
CA PRO A 120 18.93 2.19 2.73
C PRO A 120 19.51 0.77 2.79
N GLU A 121 19.93 0.30 3.98
CA GLU A 121 20.50 -1.04 4.16
C GLU A 121 19.43 -2.11 4.53
N LEU A 122 18.19 -1.72 4.70
CA LEU A 122 17.10 -2.60 5.10
C LEU A 122 16.78 -3.63 4.01
N GLU A 123 16.83 -4.90 4.34
CA GLU A 123 16.34 -5.97 3.47
C GLU A 123 14.81 -6.06 3.57
N GLN A 124 14.14 -5.93 2.44
CA GLN A 124 12.69 -5.99 2.37
C GLN A 124 12.24 -7.13 1.46
N THR A 125 11.36 -7.98 1.97
CA THR A 125 10.66 -8.99 1.19
C THR A 125 9.17 -8.66 1.20
N VAL A 126 8.56 -8.61 0.03
CA VAL A 126 7.12 -8.41 -0.12
C VAL A 126 6.51 -9.69 -0.67
N ILE A 127 5.41 -10.16 -0.08
CA ILE A 127 4.57 -11.21 -0.68
C ILE A 127 3.28 -10.55 -1.12
N GLU A 128 3.04 -10.53 -2.43
CA GLU A 128 1.86 -9.93 -3.05
C GLU A 128 1.10 -11.01 -3.85
N LEU A 129 -0.22 -11.02 -3.72
CA LEU A 129 -1.06 -12.02 -4.39
C LEU A 129 -1.32 -11.69 -5.87
N ASN A 130 -1.37 -10.41 -6.22
CA ASN A 130 -1.81 -9.92 -7.51
C ASN A 130 -0.67 -9.21 -8.26
N GLU A 131 -0.23 -9.81 -9.36
CA GLU A 131 0.83 -9.25 -10.20
C GLU A 131 0.48 -7.85 -10.74
N GLY A 132 -0.81 -7.59 -11.03
CA GLY A 132 -1.27 -6.26 -11.44
C GLY A 132 -1.06 -5.17 -10.39
N VAL A 133 -1.00 -5.55 -9.10
CA VAL A 133 -0.63 -4.62 -8.02
C VAL A 133 0.84 -4.22 -8.13
N LEU A 134 1.73 -5.19 -8.38
CA LEU A 134 3.16 -4.90 -8.59
C LEU A 134 3.37 -4.01 -9.82
N GLU A 135 2.72 -4.34 -10.92
CA GLU A 135 2.78 -3.54 -12.15
C GLU A 135 2.37 -2.09 -11.91
N ALA A 136 1.23 -1.88 -11.25
CA ALA A 136 0.75 -0.54 -10.91
C ALA A 136 1.69 0.20 -9.95
N ALA A 137 2.25 -0.50 -8.94
CA ALA A 137 3.19 0.08 -7.99
C ALA A 137 4.46 0.58 -8.70
N CYS A 138 5.02 -0.21 -9.60
CA CYS A 138 6.19 0.17 -10.38
C CYS A 138 5.90 1.35 -11.33
N GLN A 139 4.76 1.33 -12.01
CA GLN A 139 4.44 2.32 -13.03
C GLN A 139 4.03 3.69 -12.47
N PHE A 140 3.33 3.72 -11.33
CA PHE A 140 2.69 4.95 -10.84
C PHE A 140 3.11 5.38 -9.44
N PHE A 141 3.66 4.48 -8.62
CA PHE A 141 3.94 4.75 -7.21
C PHE A 141 5.43 4.79 -6.87
N GLY A 142 6.30 4.76 -7.89
CA GLY A 142 7.75 4.84 -7.71
C GLY A 142 8.35 3.63 -7.00
N PHE A 143 7.67 2.48 -7.02
CA PHE A 143 8.22 1.26 -6.47
C PHE A 143 9.21 0.62 -7.45
N GLU A 144 10.37 0.23 -6.96
CA GLU A 144 11.40 -0.47 -7.73
C GLU A 144 11.97 -1.61 -6.89
N GLU A 145 12.16 -2.77 -7.53
CA GLU A 145 12.91 -3.88 -6.92
C GLU A 145 14.43 -3.64 -7.09
N ASP A 146 15.19 -4.08 -6.11
CA ASP A 146 16.64 -4.04 -6.15
C ASP A 146 17.27 -5.25 -5.41
N SER A 147 18.56 -5.18 -5.10
CA SER A 147 19.26 -6.26 -4.40
C SER A 147 18.75 -6.52 -2.98
N ARG A 148 18.11 -5.53 -2.33
CA ARG A 148 17.59 -5.57 -0.96
C ARG A 148 16.07 -5.53 -0.88
N ARG A 149 15.38 -5.28 -1.99
CA ARG A 149 13.93 -5.16 -2.05
C ARG A 149 13.36 -6.06 -3.14
N LYS A 150 12.67 -7.13 -2.73
CA LYS A 150 12.17 -8.17 -3.62
C LYS A 150 10.68 -8.41 -3.41
N VAL A 151 9.97 -8.68 -4.49
CA VAL A 151 8.57 -9.10 -4.47
C VAL A 151 8.46 -10.57 -4.86
N ILE A 152 7.64 -11.29 -4.12
CA ILE A 152 7.26 -12.69 -4.42
C ILE A 152 5.77 -12.67 -4.71
N ILE A 153 5.39 -13.02 -5.94
CA ILE A 153 3.98 -13.18 -6.31
C ILE A 153 3.51 -14.54 -5.82
N ALA A 154 2.75 -14.54 -4.72
CA ALA A 154 2.25 -15.76 -4.10
C ALA A 154 1.13 -15.46 -3.09
N ASP A 155 0.38 -16.50 -2.70
CA ASP A 155 -0.45 -16.43 -1.50
C ASP A 155 0.46 -16.46 -0.25
N ALA A 156 0.35 -15.43 0.57
CA ALA A 156 1.17 -15.30 1.78
C ALA A 156 0.88 -16.39 2.82
N VAL A 157 -0.33 -16.95 2.83
CA VAL A 157 -0.68 -18.04 3.75
C VAL A 157 0.07 -19.32 3.37
N GLU A 158 0.19 -19.61 2.07
CA GLU A 158 0.95 -20.75 1.59
C GLU A 158 2.46 -20.51 1.75
N LYS A 159 2.93 -19.33 1.36
CA LYS A 159 4.36 -19.02 1.32
C LYS A 159 5.03 -18.93 2.69
N ILE A 160 4.32 -18.56 3.75
CA ILE A 160 4.88 -18.49 5.12
C ILE A 160 5.09 -19.89 5.73
N HIS A 161 4.46 -20.92 5.18
CA HIS A 161 4.61 -22.30 5.67
C HIS A 161 5.75 -23.08 5.01
N GLU A 162 6.37 -22.54 3.97
CA GLU A 162 7.59 -23.07 3.34
C GLU A 162 8.86 -22.59 4.06
#